data_cdae849fa813df42d5d2910c3de7713c
#
_entry.id   cdae849fa813df42d5d2910c3de7713c
#
_cell.length_a   1.000
_cell.length_b   1.000
_cell.length_c   1.000
_cell.angle_alpha   90.00
_cell.angle_beta   90.00
_cell.angle_gamma   90.00
#
_symmetry.space_group_name_H-M   'P 1'
#
loop_
_entity.id
_entity.type
_entity.pdbx_description
1 polymer ?
#
loop_
_entity_poly.entity_id
_entity_poly.type
_entity_poly.pdbx_seq_one_letter_code
_entity_poly.pdbx_strand_id
1 'polypeptide(L)'
;MATTGNTPSSEVSALSSGVAQSRDLLGNTATAIGTGLDSLFGTPDTARSNRSSLIFRTGIFFDDIDASSLFNSVSFRADLPSTAERLELYIRAQREDNIGDVEGTSVSNTPDNDLTRRSIESGDAGLFLRLIKDIPGTQWQNILDTGFTADGMDIEFISYLRFSRSYHYKSWQLQPEPTIIWGPENGLGLGINVHAQTQLDSNTTLQSSTRITRYFDNDTDYYSHGWKLIKHLSPDLRASYNFRVFSDSEADSTLDTLELSASLRRRVHDNWLFFSVTPASRHKSDNDYQRDFSITVQFEAKFGPRYE
;
A
#
# COMPACT_ATOMS: atom_id res chain seq x y z
N MET A 1 26.98 16.38 51.44
CA MET A 1 25.85 15.70 50.78
C MET A 1 26.14 15.69 49.29
N ALA A 2 26.53 14.53 48.78
CA ALA A 2 26.84 14.34 47.38
C ALA A 2 25.59 13.75 46.70
N THR A 3 24.97 14.48 45.80
CA THR A 3 23.89 14.00 44.96
C THR A 3 24.47 13.19 43.80
N THR A 4 24.29 11.88 43.87
CA THR A 4 24.57 10.95 42.76
C THR A 4 23.57 11.20 41.62
N GLY A 5 24.06 11.85 40.56
CA GLY A 5 23.31 11.98 39.31
C GLY A 5 23.20 10.60 38.63
N ASN A 6 22.00 10.06 38.60
CA ASN A 6 21.65 8.88 37.82
C ASN A 6 21.73 9.23 36.33
N THR A 7 22.66 8.64 35.60
CA THR A 7 22.84 8.86 34.16
C THR A 7 21.80 8.02 33.38
N PRO A 8 20.88 8.63 32.60
CA PRO A 8 19.85 7.91 31.84
C PRO A 8 20.41 7.22 30.58
N SER A 9 21.73 7.15 30.40
CA SER A 9 22.33 6.68 29.13
C SER A 9 22.40 5.15 28.97
N SER A 10 22.33 4.37 30.04
CA SER A 10 22.48 2.91 29.97
C SER A 10 21.16 2.19 29.62
N GLU A 11 20.01 2.69 30.09
CA GLU A 11 18.71 2.09 29.80
C GLU A 11 18.28 2.37 28.37
N VAL A 12 18.54 3.56 27.84
CA VAL A 12 18.25 3.93 26.45
C VAL A 12 19.08 3.10 25.47
N SER A 13 20.34 2.82 25.80
CA SER A 13 21.20 1.97 24.96
C SER A 13 20.78 0.49 24.98
N ALA A 14 20.31 -0.02 26.12
CA ALA A 14 19.82 -1.40 26.24
C ALA A 14 18.49 -1.59 25.49
N LEU A 15 17.58 -0.61 25.55
CA LEU A 15 16.34 -0.61 24.79
C LEU A 15 16.62 -0.55 23.27
N SER A 16 17.53 0.32 22.83
CA SER A 16 17.87 0.44 21.40
C SER A 16 18.54 -0.84 20.86
N SER A 17 19.38 -1.51 21.64
CA SER A 17 20.00 -2.78 21.24
C SER A 17 18.97 -3.93 21.17
N GLY A 18 18.05 -4.01 22.12
CA GLY A 18 16.96 -5.01 22.10
C GLY A 18 16.02 -4.83 20.91
N VAL A 19 15.69 -3.59 20.58
CA VAL A 19 14.86 -3.24 19.42
C VAL A 19 15.59 -3.57 18.11
N ALA A 20 16.88 -3.30 18.01
CA ALA A 20 17.67 -3.65 16.82
C ALA A 20 17.76 -5.18 16.62
N GLN A 21 17.99 -5.95 17.70
CA GLN A 21 18.00 -7.42 17.64
C GLN A 21 16.65 -7.99 17.22
N SER A 22 15.55 -7.44 17.72
CA SER A 22 14.20 -7.87 17.32
C SER A 22 13.92 -7.56 15.85
N ARG A 23 14.38 -6.42 15.34
CA ARG A 23 14.29 -6.06 13.92
C ARG A 23 15.04 -7.08 13.05
N ASP A 24 16.30 -7.36 13.39
CA ASP A 24 17.16 -8.28 12.63
C ASP A 24 16.58 -9.71 12.64
N LEU A 25 16.03 -10.15 13.77
CA LEU A 25 15.32 -11.42 13.87
C LEU A 25 14.12 -11.48 12.92
N LEU A 26 13.26 -10.47 12.92
CA LEU A 26 12.08 -10.40 12.05
C LEU A 26 12.46 -10.26 10.57
N GLY A 27 13.50 -9.49 10.24
CA GLY A 27 14.02 -9.38 8.89
C GLY A 27 14.60 -10.70 8.38
N ASN A 28 15.40 -11.37 9.20
CA ASN A 28 15.95 -12.70 8.89
C ASN A 28 14.84 -13.75 8.75
N THR A 29 13.82 -13.69 9.60
CA THR A 29 12.65 -14.59 9.51
C THR A 29 11.90 -14.37 8.21
N ALA A 30 11.62 -13.12 7.81
CA ALA A 30 10.97 -12.80 6.55
C ALA A 30 11.78 -13.33 5.36
N THR A 31 13.10 -13.16 5.37
CA THR A 31 14.01 -13.68 4.36
C THR A 31 14.03 -15.20 4.33
N ALA A 32 14.07 -15.85 5.51
CA ALA A 32 14.06 -17.32 5.61
C ALA A 32 12.75 -17.92 5.09
N ILE A 33 11.60 -17.33 5.41
CA ILE A 33 10.31 -17.73 4.86
C ILE A 33 10.30 -17.55 3.34
N GLY A 34 10.75 -16.40 2.83
CA GLY A 34 10.85 -16.16 1.39
C GLY A 34 11.75 -17.16 0.68
N THR A 35 12.93 -17.48 1.25
CA THR A 35 13.85 -18.49 0.71
C THR A 35 13.25 -19.90 0.78
N GLY A 36 12.55 -20.23 1.87
CA GLY A 36 11.85 -21.50 2.01
C GLY A 36 10.75 -21.68 0.96
N LEU A 37 9.94 -20.64 0.74
CA LEU A 37 8.94 -20.64 -0.32
C LEU A 37 9.58 -20.72 -1.71
N ASP A 38 10.65 -19.98 -1.96
CA ASP A 38 11.38 -19.98 -3.23
C ASP A 38 11.92 -21.37 -3.59
N SER A 39 12.39 -22.13 -2.58
CA SER A 39 12.88 -23.50 -2.78
C SER A 39 11.81 -24.49 -3.26
N LEU A 40 10.51 -24.18 -3.08
CA LEU A 40 9.41 -24.99 -3.61
C LEU A 40 9.24 -24.81 -5.12
N PHE A 41 9.75 -23.73 -5.69
CA PHE A 41 9.61 -23.39 -7.10
C PHE A 41 10.88 -23.67 -7.94
N GLY A 42 11.98 -24.03 -7.29
CA GLY A 42 13.22 -24.38 -8.01
C GLY A 42 14.47 -24.31 -7.15
N THR A 43 15.62 -24.46 -7.78
CA THR A 43 16.91 -24.31 -7.09
C THR A 43 17.18 -22.81 -6.89
N PRO A 44 17.47 -22.33 -5.66
CA PRO A 44 17.73 -20.93 -5.40
C PRO A 44 18.83 -20.35 -6.29
N ASP A 45 18.51 -19.30 -7.02
CA ASP A 45 19.50 -18.53 -7.78
C ASP A 45 20.28 -17.64 -6.80
N THR A 46 21.46 -18.11 -6.43
CA THR A 46 22.34 -17.38 -5.49
C THR A 46 22.84 -16.04 -6.04
N ALA A 47 22.66 -15.77 -7.33
CA ALA A 47 23.03 -14.51 -7.95
C ALA A 47 21.98 -13.40 -7.70
N ARG A 48 20.75 -13.75 -7.33
CA ARG A 48 19.67 -12.81 -7.03
C ARG A 48 19.44 -12.74 -5.52
N SER A 49 19.54 -11.53 -4.97
CA SER A 49 19.22 -11.32 -3.55
C SER A 49 17.71 -11.44 -3.32
N ASN A 50 17.31 -12.26 -2.35
CA ASN A 50 15.93 -12.33 -1.89
C ASN A 50 15.52 -10.98 -1.26
N ARG A 51 14.45 -10.36 -1.76
CA ARG A 51 13.93 -9.07 -1.31
C ARG A 51 12.61 -9.21 -0.54
N SER A 52 12.40 -10.33 0.11
CA SER A 52 11.23 -10.55 0.93
C SER A 52 11.14 -9.51 2.05
N SER A 53 9.93 -9.11 2.37
CA SER A 53 9.68 -8.04 3.32
C SER A 53 8.43 -8.28 4.14
N LEU A 54 8.43 -7.79 5.37
CA LEU A 54 7.32 -7.79 6.30
C LEU A 54 7.05 -6.35 6.73
N ILE A 55 5.78 -5.94 6.67
CA ILE A 55 5.33 -4.64 7.18
C ILE A 55 4.27 -4.90 8.22
N PHE A 56 4.45 -4.32 9.37
CA PHE A 56 3.48 -4.31 10.46
C PHE A 56 3.01 -2.88 10.68
N ARG A 57 1.69 -2.68 10.81
CA ARG A 57 1.09 -1.40 11.16
C ARG A 57 0.16 -1.58 12.35
N THR A 58 0.19 -0.63 13.25
CA THR A 58 -0.74 -0.54 14.37
C THR A 58 -1.08 0.91 14.61
N GLY A 59 -2.32 1.19 14.96
CA GLY A 59 -2.73 2.56 15.18
C GLY A 59 -4.14 2.69 15.75
N ILE A 60 -4.53 3.94 15.90
CA ILE A 60 -5.85 4.36 16.37
C ILE A 60 -6.47 5.23 15.29
N PHE A 61 -7.69 4.94 14.98
CA PHE A 61 -8.55 5.74 14.14
C PHE A 61 -9.59 6.45 15.02
N PHE A 62 -9.79 7.71 14.79
CA PHE A 62 -10.80 8.55 15.42
C PHE A 62 -11.66 9.15 14.33
N ASP A 63 -12.98 9.08 14.44
CA ASP A 63 -13.92 9.79 13.59
C ASP A 63 -14.98 10.53 14.42
N ASP A 64 -15.81 11.33 13.74
CA ASP A 64 -16.87 12.12 14.37
C ASP A 64 -18.08 11.26 14.76
N ILE A 65 -18.18 10.04 14.21
CA ILE A 65 -19.37 9.18 14.33
C ILE A 65 -19.14 8.09 15.38
N ASP A 66 -18.01 7.38 15.28
CA ASP A 66 -17.66 6.25 16.16
C ASP A 66 -16.37 6.55 16.94
N ALA A 67 -16.50 6.87 18.16
CA ALA A 67 -15.52 7.42 19.11
C ALA A 67 -14.04 7.05 18.92
N SER A 68 -13.65 5.81 18.66
CA SER A 68 -12.28 5.39 18.28
C SER A 68 -12.18 3.90 18.03
N SER A 69 -11.39 3.47 17.06
CA SER A 69 -11.07 2.07 16.83
C SER A 69 -9.57 1.82 16.79
N LEU A 70 -9.15 0.64 17.27
CA LEU A 70 -7.78 0.15 17.16
C LEU A 70 -7.67 -0.71 15.91
N PHE A 71 -6.63 -0.51 15.13
CA PHE A 71 -6.36 -1.36 13.99
C PHE A 71 -4.95 -1.95 14.01
N ASN A 72 -4.82 -3.13 13.43
CA ASN A 72 -3.56 -3.80 13.21
C ASN A 72 -3.55 -4.38 11.80
N SER A 73 -2.44 -4.25 11.11
CA SER A 73 -2.28 -4.79 9.76
C SER A 73 -0.91 -5.42 9.61
N VAL A 74 -0.87 -6.58 8.99
CA VAL A 74 0.36 -7.30 8.64
C VAL A 74 0.36 -7.51 7.13
N SER A 75 1.46 -7.16 6.49
CA SER A 75 1.66 -7.36 5.07
C SER A 75 3.01 -8.05 4.83
N PHE A 76 2.99 -9.22 4.26
CA PHE A 76 4.19 -9.98 3.90
C PHE A 76 4.28 -10.11 2.39
N ARG A 77 5.49 -9.88 1.85
CA ARG A 77 5.83 -10.09 0.45
C ARG A 77 7.03 -11.02 0.38
N ALA A 78 6.85 -12.18 -0.22
CA ALA A 78 7.96 -13.06 -0.55
C ALA A 78 8.39 -12.81 -2.01
N ASP A 79 9.66 -12.52 -2.20
CA ASP A 79 10.32 -12.49 -3.49
C ASP A 79 10.83 -13.91 -3.79
N LEU A 80 10.51 -14.44 -4.97
CA LEU A 80 10.83 -15.82 -5.36
C LEU A 80 11.84 -15.80 -6.53
N PRO A 81 13.13 -15.52 -6.26
CA PRO A 81 14.15 -15.31 -7.28
C PRO A 81 14.53 -16.56 -8.08
N SER A 82 14.21 -17.78 -7.60
CA SER A 82 14.48 -19.05 -8.29
C SER A 82 13.65 -19.28 -9.55
N THR A 83 12.60 -18.48 -9.74
CA THR A 83 11.78 -18.57 -10.94
C THR A 83 12.43 -17.79 -12.09
N ALA A 84 12.33 -18.33 -13.33
CA ALA A 84 12.84 -17.65 -14.53
C ALA A 84 12.18 -16.27 -14.77
N GLU A 85 11.01 -16.07 -14.20
CA GLU A 85 10.21 -14.87 -14.22
C GLU A 85 10.15 -14.27 -12.80
N ARG A 86 9.82 -13.00 -12.67
CA ARG A 86 9.67 -12.38 -11.34
C ARG A 86 8.36 -12.84 -10.72
N LEU A 87 8.44 -13.80 -9.82
CA LEU A 87 7.31 -14.29 -9.05
C LEU A 87 7.38 -13.73 -7.63
N GLU A 88 6.26 -13.22 -7.14
CA GLU A 88 6.13 -12.67 -5.81
C GLU A 88 4.85 -13.19 -5.14
N LEU A 89 4.92 -13.53 -3.88
CA LEU A 89 3.77 -13.91 -3.08
C LEU A 89 3.45 -12.78 -2.10
N TYR A 90 2.20 -12.35 -2.09
CA TYR A 90 1.71 -11.33 -1.16
C TYR A 90 0.71 -11.97 -0.20
N ILE A 91 0.91 -11.71 1.07
CA ILE A 91 -0.04 -12.04 2.12
C ILE A 91 -0.34 -10.76 2.87
N ARG A 92 -1.61 -10.45 3.03
CA ARG A 92 -2.07 -9.34 3.85
C ARG A 92 -3.14 -9.84 4.81
N ALA A 93 -3.03 -9.45 6.06
CA ALA A 93 -4.07 -9.59 7.04
C ALA A 93 -4.27 -8.22 7.69
N GLN A 94 -5.52 -7.78 7.74
CA GLN A 94 -5.91 -6.52 8.33
C GLN A 94 -7.14 -6.80 9.19
N ARG A 95 -7.09 -6.40 10.43
CA ARG A 95 -8.26 -6.40 11.30
C ARG A 95 -8.68 -4.95 11.46
N GLU A 96 -9.75 -4.59 10.82
CA GLU A 96 -10.35 -3.27 10.89
C GLU A 96 -11.85 -3.40 11.18
N ASP A 97 -12.27 -2.83 12.29
CA ASP A 97 -13.66 -2.48 12.50
C ASP A 97 -13.81 -1.04 11.93
N ASN A 98 -14.36 -0.90 10.70
CA ASN A 98 -14.81 0.37 10.09
C ASN A 98 -13.77 1.45 9.72
N ILE A 99 -12.56 1.13 9.37
CA ILE A 99 -11.65 2.16 8.86
C ILE A 99 -11.74 2.26 7.34
N GLY A 100 -12.48 3.25 6.88
CA GLY A 100 -12.37 3.72 5.50
C GLY A 100 -10.91 4.11 5.22
N ASP A 101 -10.41 3.58 4.17
CA ASP A 101 -9.20 3.86 3.41
C ASP A 101 -8.17 4.85 4.01
N VAL A 102 -7.40 4.43 5.00
CA VAL A 102 -6.26 5.21 5.49
C VAL A 102 -5.09 5.10 4.53
N GLU A 103 -5.20 5.80 3.43
CA GLU A 103 -4.15 5.91 2.43
C GLU A 103 -3.11 6.97 2.79
N GLY A 104 -2.43 6.81 3.87
CA GLY A 104 -1.30 7.71 4.20
C GLY A 104 0.07 7.09 3.99
N THR A 105 0.16 5.80 3.72
CA THR A 105 1.39 5.07 4.05
C THR A 105 2.00 4.21 2.97
N SER A 106 1.37 3.98 1.85
CA SER A 106 2.03 3.26 0.76
C SER A 106 2.95 4.18 -0.02
N VAL A 107 4.16 4.36 0.50
CA VAL A 107 5.30 4.81 -0.28
C VAL A 107 5.92 3.59 -0.91
N SER A 108 5.22 3.02 -1.81
CA SER A 108 5.80 2.18 -2.83
C SER A 108 5.73 2.99 -4.12
N ASN A 109 6.88 3.24 -4.73
CA ASN A 109 6.96 3.76 -6.10
C ASN A 109 6.48 2.71 -7.12
N THR A 110 5.76 1.69 -6.68
CA THR A 110 5.08 0.72 -7.50
C THR A 110 3.62 1.13 -7.59
N PRO A 111 3.05 1.20 -8.80
CA PRO A 111 1.64 1.51 -9.04
C PRO A 111 0.72 0.37 -8.57
N ASP A 112 0.91 -0.09 -7.37
CA ASP A 112 0.61 -1.43 -6.95
C ASP A 112 -0.78 -1.60 -6.34
N ASN A 113 -1.50 -0.52 -6.08
CA ASN A 113 -2.32 -0.76 -4.91
C ASN A 113 -3.82 -0.54 -5.08
N ASP A 114 -4.27 0.15 -6.10
CA ASP A 114 -5.66 0.57 -6.04
C ASP A 114 -6.68 -0.54 -6.40
N LEU A 115 -6.43 -1.40 -7.40
CA LEU A 115 -7.39 -2.45 -7.75
C LEU A 115 -7.34 -3.63 -6.79
N THR A 116 -6.14 -4.11 -6.48
CA THR A 116 -5.90 -5.08 -5.41
C THR A 116 -6.40 -4.54 -4.07
N ARG A 117 -6.41 -3.23 -3.91
CA ARG A 117 -6.81 -2.56 -2.70
C ARG A 117 -8.32 -2.57 -2.49
N ARG A 118 -9.17 -2.29 -3.49
CA ARG A 118 -10.63 -2.40 -3.31
C ARG A 118 -11.08 -3.83 -3.01
N SER A 119 -10.48 -4.81 -3.67
CA SER A 119 -10.77 -6.22 -3.37
C SER A 119 -10.18 -6.70 -2.04
N ILE A 120 -9.17 -5.99 -1.51
CA ILE A 120 -8.60 -6.25 -0.18
C ILE A 120 -9.23 -5.30 0.85
N GLU A 121 -9.81 -4.18 0.45
CA GLU A 121 -10.51 -3.22 1.30
C GLU A 121 -11.85 -3.73 1.82
N SER A 122 -12.49 -4.61 1.07
CA SER A 122 -13.65 -5.36 1.55
C SER A 122 -13.27 -6.58 2.38
N GLY A 123 -12.00 -7.01 2.43
CA GLY A 123 -11.59 -8.26 3.05
C GLY A 123 -10.61 -8.11 4.21
N ASP A 124 -10.82 -8.89 5.26
CA ASP A 124 -9.93 -8.98 6.42
C ASP A 124 -8.57 -9.59 6.09
N ALA A 125 -8.45 -10.34 4.99
CA ALA A 125 -7.23 -11.00 4.56
C ALA A 125 -7.14 -11.18 3.04
N GLY A 126 -5.92 -11.27 2.53
CA GLY A 126 -5.67 -11.58 1.12
C GLY A 126 -4.38 -12.35 0.90
N LEU A 127 -4.42 -13.27 -0.05
CA LEU A 127 -3.28 -14.05 -0.51
C LEU A 127 -3.20 -13.95 -2.03
N PHE A 128 -2.14 -13.36 -2.55
CA PHE A 128 -1.96 -13.14 -3.99
C PHE A 128 -0.61 -13.66 -4.47
N LEU A 129 -0.63 -14.28 -5.63
CA LEU A 129 0.54 -14.60 -6.41
C LEU A 129 0.66 -13.58 -7.54
N ARG A 130 1.81 -12.93 -7.63
CA ARG A 130 2.14 -11.96 -8.68
C ARG A 130 3.22 -12.52 -9.59
N LEU A 131 2.94 -12.54 -10.88
CA LEU A 131 3.90 -12.84 -11.93
C LEU A 131 4.17 -11.58 -12.74
N ILE A 132 5.44 -11.18 -12.84
CA ILE A 132 5.89 -10.04 -13.63
C ILE A 132 6.74 -10.56 -14.79
N LYS A 133 6.36 -10.23 -16.02
CA LYS A 133 7.06 -10.61 -17.23
C LYS A 133 7.29 -9.43 -18.15
N ASP A 134 8.54 -9.18 -18.49
CA ASP A 134 8.90 -8.21 -19.51
C ASP A 134 8.54 -8.72 -20.91
N ILE A 135 7.91 -7.92 -21.75
CA ILE A 135 7.60 -8.29 -23.14
C ILE A 135 8.86 -8.02 -24.00
N PRO A 136 9.48 -9.08 -24.57
CA PRO A 136 10.71 -8.93 -25.33
C PRO A 136 10.60 -7.90 -26.46
N GLY A 137 11.63 -7.05 -26.62
CA GLY A 137 11.67 -6.02 -27.67
C GLY A 137 10.77 -4.82 -27.43
N THR A 138 10.13 -4.73 -26.26
CA THR A 138 9.27 -3.61 -25.87
C THR A 138 9.66 -3.08 -24.50
N GLN A 139 9.04 -1.97 -24.08
CA GLN A 139 9.15 -1.45 -22.71
C GLN A 139 7.91 -1.79 -21.88
N TRP A 140 7.05 -2.69 -22.37
CA TRP A 140 5.86 -3.15 -21.66
C TRP A 140 6.20 -4.30 -20.74
N GLN A 141 5.55 -4.31 -19.59
CA GLN A 141 5.54 -5.40 -18.62
C GLN A 141 4.12 -5.95 -18.49
N ASN A 142 4.00 -7.26 -18.47
CA ASN A 142 2.78 -7.94 -18.06
C ASN A 142 2.88 -8.24 -16.58
N ILE A 143 1.83 -7.93 -15.84
CA ILE A 143 1.72 -8.21 -14.41
C ILE A 143 0.42 -8.99 -14.22
N LEU A 144 0.54 -10.25 -13.84
CA LEU A 144 -0.58 -11.08 -13.48
C LEU A 144 -0.62 -11.20 -11.96
N ASP A 145 -1.68 -10.71 -11.35
CA ASP A 145 -1.99 -10.94 -9.94
C ASP A 145 -3.18 -11.88 -9.88
N THR A 146 -3.06 -12.96 -9.14
CA THR A 146 -4.16 -13.90 -8.93
C THR A 146 -4.15 -14.36 -7.48
N GLY A 147 -5.32 -14.49 -6.87
CA GLY A 147 -5.37 -14.84 -5.47
C GLY A 147 -6.76 -14.88 -4.88
N PHE A 148 -6.80 -14.90 -3.57
CA PHE A 148 -8.00 -14.97 -2.78
C PHE A 148 -8.06 -13.77 -1.83
N THR A 149 -9.25 -13.22 -1.66
CA THR A 149 -9.60 -12.31 -0.57
C THR A 149 -10.57 -13.02 0.36
N ALA A 150 -10.54 -12.68 1.62
CA ALA A 150 -11.48 -13.16 2.62
C ALA A 150 -12.04 -11.97 3.39
N ASP A 151 -13.38 -11.93 3.52
CA ASP A 151 -14.11 -10.99 4.35
C ASP A 151 -14.99 -11.81 5.30
N GLY A 152 -14.56 -11.90 6.57
CA GLY A 152 -15.17 -12.82 7.51
C GLY A 152 -15.07 -14.28 7.05
N MET A 153 -16.21 -14.87 6.67
CA MET A 153 -16.29 -16.24 6.14
C MET A 153 -16.39 -16.33 4.63
N ASP A 154 -16.54 -15.19 3.94
CA ASP A 154 -16.63 -15.14 2.49
C ASP A 154 -15.23 -15.11 1.89
N ILE A 155 -14.97 -16.03 0.98
CA ILE A 155 -13.69 -16.15 0.28
C ILE A 155 -13.94 -15.97 -1.21
N GLU A 156 -13.30 -14.96 -1.79
CA GLU A 156 -13.40 -14.67 -3.21
C GLU A 156 -12.07 -14.92 -3.93
N PHE A 157 -12.16 -15.49 -5.11
CA PHE A 157 -11.03 -15.56 -6.03
C PHE A 157 -11.06 -14.37 -6.97
N ILE A 158 -9.92 -13.71 -7.16
CA ILE A 158 -9.82 -12.58 -8.06
C ILE A 158 -8.52 -12.63 -8.87
N SER A 159 -8.57 -12.18 -10.12
CA SER A 159 -7.41 -12.15 -11.00
C SER A 159 -7.35 -10.84 -11.76
N TYR A 160 -6.14 -10.26 -11.86
CA TYR A 160 -5.84 -9.04 -12.59
C TYR A 160 -4.72 -9.28 -13.57
N LEU A 161 -4.95 -9.02 -14.84
CA LEU A 161 -3.89 -8.96 -15.84
C LEU A 161 -3.68 -7.49 -16.23
N ARG A 162 -2.52 -6.96 -15.90
CA ARG A 162 -2.13 -5.56 -16.16
C ARG A 162 -1.00 -5.50 -17.16
N PHE A 163 -1.05 -4.50 -18.01
CA PHE A 163 0.03 -4.15 -18.92
C PHE A 163 0.55 -2.79 -18.49
N SER A 164 1.82 -2.69 -18.15
CA SER A 164 2.40 -1.47 -17.62
C SER A 164 3.57 -0.99 -18.48
N ARG A 165 3.65 0.32 -18.72
CA ARG A 165 4.77 0.94 -19.39
C ARG A 165 4.98 2.36 -18.89
N SER A 166 6.26 2.71 -18.64
CA SER A 166 6.63 4.08 -18.27
C SER A 166 7.02 4.90 -19.49
N TYR A 167 6.49 6.12 -19.56
CA TYR A 167 6.82 7.13 -20.56
C TYR A 167 7.35 8.37 -19.86
N HIS A 168 8.32 9.02 -20.47
CA HIS A 168 8.81 10.32 -20.01
C HIS A 168 8.41 11.39 -21.02
N TYR A 169 7.67 12.38 -20.54
CA TYR A 169 7.30 13.56 -21.32
C TYR A 169 7.64 14.82 -20.55
N LYS A 170 8.68 15.53 -20.99
CA LYS A 170 9.28 16.67 -20.27
C LYS A 170 9.66 16.24 -18.84
N SER A 171 9.13 16.94 -17.82
CA SER A 171 9.34 16.61 -16.40
C SER A 171 8.39 15.52 -15.87
N TRP A 172 7.42 15.07 -16.66
CA TRP A 172 6.44 14.09 -16.25
C TRP A 172 6.88 12.67 -16.58
N GLN A 173 6.73 11.79 -15.61
CA GLN A 173 6.70 10.34 -15.83
C GLN A 173 5.24 9.91 -15.86
N LEU A 174 4.83 9.27 -16.95
CA LEU A 174 3.48 8.78 -17.18
C LEU A 174 3.52 7.24 -17.22
N GLN A 175 2.57 6.59 -16.57
CA GLN A 175 2.49 5.14 -16.53
C GLN A 175 1.04 4.71 -16.72
N PRO A 176 0.61 4.48 -17.98
CA PRO A 176 -0.67 3.85 -18.26
C PRO A 176 -0.62 2.35 -17.94
N GLU A 177 -1.70 1.85 -17.35
CA GLU A 177 -1.88 0.46 -16.97
C GLU A 177 -3.28 -0.04 -17.35
N PRO A 178 -3.53 -0.40 -18.64
CA PRO A 178 -4.72 -1.15 -19.00
C PRO A 178 -4.74 -2.48 -18.24
N THR A 179 -5.93 -2.84 -17.75
CA THR A 179 -6.15 -3.97 -16.86
C THR A 179 -7.35 -4.77 -17.31
N ILE A 180 -7.22 -6.10 -17.29
CA ILE A 180 -8.32 -7.06 -17.39
C ILE A 180 -8.52 -7.61 -15.98
N ILE A 181 -9.77 -7.61 -15.51
CA ILE A 181 -10.14 -8.04 -14.17
C ILE A 181 -11.11 -9.21 -14.31
N TRP A 182 -10.97 -10.19 -13.47
CA TRP A 182 -11.94 -11.28 -13.37
C TRP A 182 -12.12 -11.70 -11.92
N GLY A 183 -13.38 -11.83 -11.51
CA GLY A 183 -13.78 -12.36 -10.22
C GLY A 183 -15.18 -12.96 -10.31
N PRO A 184 -15.54 -13.95 -9.48
CA PRO A 184 -16.84 -14.62 -9.58
C PRO A 184 -18.02 -13.69 -9.22
N GLU A 185 -17.82 -12.72 -8.36
CA GLU A 185 -18.88 -11.79 -7.94
C GLU A 185 -19.18 -10.73 -8.99
N ASN A 186 -18.14 -10.11 -9.56
CA ASN A 186 -18.27 -9.00 -10.49
C ASN A 186 -18.06 -9.38 -11.96
N GLY A 187 -17.72 -10.66 -12.22
CA GLY A 187 -17.48 -11.17 -13.55
C GLY A 187 -16.24 -10.61 -14.22
N LEU A 188 -16.32 -10.41 -15.53
CA LEU A 188 -15.26 -9.81 -16.34
C LEU A 188 -15.33 -8.28 -16.29
N GLY A 189 -14.19 -7.65 -16.04
CA GLY A 189 -14.03 -6.21 -16.08
C GLY A 189 -12.83 -5.77 -16.92
N LEU A 190 -12.93 -4.58 -17.49
CA LEU A 190 -11.84 -3.88 -18.16
C LEU A 190 -11.59 -2.55 -17.45
N GLY A 191 -10.32 -2.22 -17.24
CA GLY A 191 -9.92 -0.98 -16.62
C GLY A 191 -8.73 -0.34 -17.29
N ILE A 192 -8.53 0.92 -17.00
CA ILE A 192 -7.29 1.63 -17.26
C ILE A 192 -6.96 2.48 -16.04
N ASN A 193 -5.73 2.36 -15.58
CA ASN A 193 -5.15 3.24 -14.59
C ASN A 193 -4.02 4.05 -15.24
N VAL A 194 -3.99 5.35 -14.99
CA VAL A 194 -2.93 6.24 -15.50
C VAL A 194 -2.32 6.96 -14.32
N HIS A 195 -1.07 6.60 -14.02
CA HIS A 195 -0.26 7.32 -13.05
C HIS A 195 0.59 8.37 -13.75
N ALA A 196 0.65 9.55 -13.18
CA ALA A 196 1.51 10.62 -13.62
C ALA A 196 2.25 11.19 -12.42
N GLN A 197 3.56 11.39 -12.56
CA GLN A 197 4.33 12.07 -11.52
C GLN A 197 5.33 13.05 -12.11
N THR A 198 5.57 14.14 -11.37
CA THR A 198 6.61 15.11 -11.70
C THR A 198 7.25 15.63 -10.43
N GLN A 199 8.52 15.93 -10.51
CA GLN A 199 9.24 16.62 -9.45
C GLN A 199 9.13 18.13 -9.67
N LEU A 200 8.51 18.84 -8.72
CA LEU A 200 8.33 20.30 -8.78
C LEU A 200 9.60 21.03 -8.35
N ASP A 201 10.26 20.50 -7.33
CA ASP A 201 11.57 20.93 -6.83
C ASP A 201 12.32 19.76 -6.19
N SER A 202 13.52 20.00 -5.62
CA SER A 202 14.36 18.93 -5.01
C SER A 202 13.65 18.16 -3.90
N ASN A 203 12.63 18.72 -3.27
CA ASN A 203 11.98 18.17 -2.08
C ASN A 203 10.47 17.92 -2.29
N THR A 204 9.92 18.30 -3.45
CA THR A 204 8.48 18.27 -3.69
C THR A 204 8.15 17.48 -4.94
N THR A 205 7.32 16.46 -4.78
CA THR A 205 6.81 15.62 -5.87
C THR A 205 5.31 15.75 -5.96
N LEU A 206 4.79 15.96 -7.17
CA LEU A 206 3.37 15.93 -7.48
C LEU A 206 3.05 14.62 -8.20
N GLN A 207 2.03 13.93 -7.75
CA GLN A 207 1.50 12.70 -8.35
C GLN A 207 0.04 12.89 -8.71
N SER A 208 -0.40 12.24 -9.76
CA SER A 208 -1.81 12.12 -10.14
C SER A 208 -2.09 10.67 -10.50
N SER A 209 -3.27 10.19 -10.15
CA SER A 209 -3.76 8.86 -10.52
C SER A 209 -5.19 8.98 -11.01
N THR A 210 -5.47 8.41 -12.17
CA THR A 210 -6.83 8.33 -12.73
C THR A 210 -7.12 6.89 -13.06
N ARG A 211 -8.26 6.39 -12.60
CA ARG A 211 -8.72 5.04 -12.91
C ARG A 211 -10.14 5.07 -13.44
N ILE A 212 -10.38 4.23 -14.43
CA ILE A 212 -11.69 3.91 -14.96
C ILE A 212 -11.77 2.39 -15.03
N THR A 213 -12.83 1.79 -14.53
CA THR A 213 -13.08 0.35 -14.58
C THR A 213 -14.54 0.10 -14.92
N ARG A 214 -14.80 -0.80 -15.86
CA ARG A 214 -16.14 -1.28 -16.20
C ARG A 214 -16.22 -2.78 -15.97
N TYR A 215 -17.23 -3.20 -15.25
CA TYR A 215 -17.62 -4.60 -15.12
C TYR A 215 -18.82 -4.89 -16.02
N PHE A 216 -18.76 -6.03 -16.74
CA PHE A 216 -19.76 -6.33 -17.77
C PHE A 216 -20.97 -7.08 -17.24
N ASP A 217 -20.79 -7.88 -16.16
CA ASP A 217 -21.86 -8.74 -15.65
C ASP A 217 -22.93 -7.95 -14.90
N ASN A 218 -22.53 -6.89 -14.18
CA ASN A 218 -23.43 -6.00 -13.46
C ASN A 218 -23.58 -4.61 -14.11
N ASP A 219 -22.95 -4.37 -15.26
CA ASP A 219 -22.96 -3.10 -16.02
C ASP A 219 -22.52 -1.88 -15.17
N THR A 220 -21.57 -2.10 -14.25
CA THR A 220 -21.12 -1.07 -13.31
C THR A 220 -19.83 -0.42 -13.78
N ASP A 221 -19.81 0.91 -13.77
CA ASP A 221 -18.64 1.73 -14.08
C ASP A 221 -18.12 2.39 -12.80
N TYR A 222 -16.82 2.24 -12.53
CA TYR A 222 -16.10 2.91 -11.44
C TYR A 222 -15.13 3.91 -12.00
N TYR A 223 -15.12 5.09 -11.43
CA TYR A 223 -14.18 6.16 -11.75
C TYR A 223 -13.51 6.66 -10.47
N SER A 224 -12.19 6.87 -10.52
CA SER A 224 -11.49 7.60 -9.47
C SER A 224 -10.42 8.51 -10.06
N HIS A 225 -10.24 9.66 -9.43
CA HIS A 225 -9.16 10.58 -9.76
C HIS A 225 -8.59 11.19 -8.50
N GLY A 226 -7.26 11.28 -8.43
CA GLY A 226 -6.60 11.84 -7.26
C GLY A 226 -5.34 12.61 -7.59
N TRP A 227 -5.04 13.56 -6.72
CA TRP A 227 -3.77 14.29 -6.67
C TRP A 227 -3.10 14.08 -5.33
N LYS A 228 -1.79 13.89 -5.35
CA LYS A 228 -0.96 13.78 -4.14
C LYS A 228 0.26 14.66 -4.27
N LEU A 229 0.39 15.61 -3.34
CA LEU A 229 1.58 16.42 -3.18
C LEU A 229 2.41 15.87 -2.03
N ILE A 230 3.64 15.47 -2.30
CA ILE A 230 4.58 14.96 -1.32
C ILE A 230 5.69 15.97 -1.13
N LYS A 231 5.93 16.39 0.11
CA LYS A 231 6.98 17.34 0.47
C LYS A 231 7.89 16.77 1.56
N HIS A 232 9.17 16.63 1.27
CA HIS A 232 10.19 16.30 2.25
C HIS A 232 10.57 17.57 3.01
N LEU A 233 10.18 17.64 4.28
CA LEU A 233 10.45 18.76 5.17
C LEU A 233 11.85 18.67 5.78
N SER A 234 12.30 17.43 6.05
CA SER A 234 13.65 17.09 6.46
C SER A 234 13.97 15.64 6.03
N PRO A 235 15.19 15.13 6.20
CA PRO A 235 15.52 13.72 5.91
C PRO A 235 14.60 12.73 6.62
N ASP A 236 14.05 13.09 7.78
CA ASP A 236 13.25 12.21 8.63
C ASP A 236 11.76 12.57 8.66
N LEU A 237 11.37 13.69 8.04
CA LEU A 237 10.02 14.22 8.12
C LEU A 237 9.47 14.50 6.73
N ARG A 238 8.29 13.94 6.44
CA ARG A 238 7.58 14.11 5.18
C ARG A 238 6.13 14.49 5.44
N ALA A 239 5.66 15.49 4.72
CA ALA A 239 4.24 15.81 4.61
C ALA A 239 3.70 15.33 3.27
N SER A 240 2.45 14.88 3.24
CA SER A 240 1.72 14.63 2.00
C SER A 240 0.31 15.18 2.11
N TYR A 241 -0.21 15.68 1.00
CA TYR A 241 -1.56 16.20 0.86
C TYR A 241 -2.23 15.43 -0.27
N ASN A 242 -3.40 14.88 0.00
CA ASN A 242 -4.13 14.09 -0.98
C ASN A 242 -5.51 14.72 -1.19
N PHE A 243 -5.93 14.71 -2.42
CA PHE A 243 -7.29 15.01 -2.87
C PHE A 243 -7.74 13.88 -3.75
N ARG A 244 -8.94 13.32 -3.51
CA ARG A 244 -9.49 12.23 -4.31
C ARG A 244 -10.97 12.41 -4.54
N VAL A 245 -11.42 11.95 -5.69
CA VAL A 245 -12.81 11.82 -6.05
C VAL A 245 -13.08 10.39 -6.51
N PHE A 246 -14.24 9.88 -6.12
CA PHE A 246 -14.75 8.58 -6.56
C PHE A 246 -16.13 8.77 -7.12
N SER A 247 -16.46 7.97 -8.12
CA SER A 247 -17.77 7.91 -8.72
C SER A 247 -18.08 6.47 -9.09
N ASP A 248 -19.32 6.11 -8.94
CA ASP A 248 -19.88 4.80 -9.21
C ASP A 248 -21.16 5.01 -10.03
N SER A 249 -21.37 4.20 -11.06
CA SER A 249 -22.57 4.30 -11.89
C SER A 249 -23.84 3.82 -11.19
N GLU A 250 -23.72 3.12 -10.08
CA GLU A 250 -24.83 2.70 -9.23
C GLU A 250 -25.26 3.80 -8.26
N ALA A 251 -24.41 4.80 -8.02
CA ALA A 251 -24.73 5.91 -7.16
C ALA A 251 -25.74 6.85 -7.81
N ASP A 252 -26.69 7.35 -7.02
CA ASP A 252 -27.71 8.32 -7.47
C ASP A 252 -27.12 9.67 -7.93
N SER A 253 -25.82 9.89 -7.67
CA SER A 253 -25.11 11.11 -7.99
C SER A 253 -23.88 10.86 -8.87
N THR A 254 -23.53 11.83 -9.71
CA THR A 254 -22.33 11.78 -10.57
C THR A 254 -21.03 11.73 -9.77
N LEU A 255 -21.04 12.15 -8.51
CA LEU A 255 -19.92 12.13 -7.59
C LEU A 255 -20.34 11.39 -6.33
N ASP A 256 -19.76 10.21 -6.08
CA ASP A 256 -20.05 9.42 -4.89
C ASP A 256 -19.29 9.95 -3.66
N THR A 257 -17.97 10.08 -3.76
CA THR A 257 -17.14 10.45 -2.62
C THR A 257 -16.08 11.47 -3.01
N LEU A 258 -15.94 12.49 -2.16
CA LEU A 258 -14.82 13.44 -2.16
C LEU A 258 -13.99 13.24 -0.89
N GLU A 259 -12.69 13.08 -1.03
CA GLU A 259 -11.78 12.93 0.11
C GLU A 259 -10.61 13.93 0.04
N LEU A 260 -10.36 14.57 1.18
CA LEU A 260 -9.19 15.43 1.42
C LEU A 260 -8.43 14.87 2.61
N SER A 261 -7.14 14.63 2.49
CA SER A 261 -6.31 14.23 3.62
C SER A 261 -4.94 14.89 3.61
N ALA A 262 -4.37 15.02 4.80
CA ALA A 262 -3.01 15.47 4.98
C ALA A 262 -2.29 14.49 5.93
N SER A 263 -1.11 14.05 5.58
CA SER A 263 -0.34 13.13 6.42
C SER A 263 1.01 13.73 6.76
N LEU A 264 1.35 13.68 8.03
CA LEU A 264 2.69 13.97 8.51
C LEU A 264 3.32 12.67 8.97
N ARG A 265 4.40 12.25 8.29
CA ARG A 265 5.10 11.01 8.58
C ARG A 265 6.53 11.29 8.99
N ARG A 266 6.90 10.79 10.16
CA ARG A 266 8.25 10.91 10.72
C ARG A 266 8.94 9.54 10.79
N ARG A 267 10.19 9.48 10.37
CA ARG A 267 11.06 8.36 10.64
C ARG A 267 11.51 8.43 12.11
N VAL A 268 11.14 7.44 12.91
CA VAL A 268 11.42 7.39 14.35
C VAL A 268 12.75 6.71 14.62
N HIS A 269 13.04 5.65 13.86
CA HIS A 269 14.27 4.89 14.02
C HIS A 269 14.73 4.32 12.68
N ASP A 270 15.96 4.62 12.27
CA ASP A 270 16.58 4.19 11.02
C ASP A 270 15.61 4.21 9.82
N ASN A 271 15.67 3.21 8.93
CA ASN A 271 14.79 3.12 7.77
C ASN A 271 13.59 2.20 7.96
N TRP A 272 13.32 1.74 9.20
CA TRP A 272 12.35 0.69 9.42
C TRP A 272 11.17 1.07 10.33
N LEU A 273 11.30 2.07 11.22
CA LEU A 273 10.21 2.48 12.12
C LEU A 273 9.75 3.89 11.81
N PHE A 274 8.46 4.02 11.53
CA PHE A 274 7.83 5.29 11.18
C PHE A 274 6.61 5.54 12.07
N PHE A 275 6.37 6.80 12.33
CA PHE A 275 5.17 7.30 12.98
C PHE A 275 4.46 8.25 12.03
N SER A 276 3.13 8.19 11.94
CA SER A 276 2.34 9.11 11.12
C SER A 276 1.06 9.55 11.80
N VAL A 277 0.64 10.76 11.46
CA VAL A 277 -0.67 11.33 11.82
C VAL A 277 -1.31 11.80 10.52
N THR A 278 -2.55 11.38 10.30
CA THR A 278 -3.28 11.65 9.07
C THR A 278 -4.71 12.11 9.40
N PRO A 279 -4.97 13.43 9.51
CA PRO A 279 -6.32 13.97 9.43
C PRO A 279 -6.88 13.79 8.02
N ALA A 280 -8.16 13.46 7.93
CA ALA A 280 -8.91 13.35 6.69
C ALA A 280 -10.31 13.95 6.84
N SER A 281 -10.86 14.41 5.72
CA SER A 281 -12.26 14.84 5.61
C SER A 281 -12.85 14.16 4.40
N ARG A 282 -13.93 13.43 4.61
CA ARG A 282 -14.67 12.69 3.58
C ARG A 282 -16.07 13.27 3.45
N HIS A 283 -16.56 13.33 2.23
CA HIS A 283 -17.89 13.80 1.89
C HIS A 283 -18.51 12.78 0.93
N LYS A 284 -19.53 12.09 1.38
CA LYS A 284 -20.21 11.05 0.61
C LYS A 284 -21.59 11.50 0.18
N SER A 285 -22.02 11.05 -1.00
CA SER A 285 -23.34 11.36 -1.55
C SER A 285 -24.48 10.77 -0.71
N ASP A 286 -24.28 9.62 -0.10
CA ASP A 286 -25.26 8.92 0.74
C ASP A 286 -25.63 9.68 2.03
N ASN A 287 -24.80 10.61 2.47
CA ASN A 287 -25.06 11.49 3.62
C ASN A 287 -25.21 12.98 3.23
N ASP A 288 -25.66 13.27 2.01
CA ASP A 288 -25.83 14.64 1.49
C ASP A 288 -24.52 15.45 1.50
N TYR A 289 -23.37 14.80 1.32
CA TYR A 289 -22.03 15.38 1.40
C TYR A 289 -21.72 16.07 2.73
N GLN A 290 -22.38 15.69 3.81
CA GLN A 290 -22.00 16.12 5.13
C GLN A 290 -20.56 15.68 5.42
N ARG A 291 -19.85 16.55 6.12
CA ARG A 291 -18.45 16.30 6.44
C ARG A 291 -18.35 15.16 7.45
N ASP A 292 -17.59 14.15 7.10
CA ASP A 292 -17.09 13.08 7.97
C ASP A 292 -15.60 13.35 8.20
N PHE A 293 -15.22 13.71 9.42
CA PHE A 293 -13.84 14.03 9.77
C PHE A 293 -13.22 12.90 10.57
N SER A 294 -11.98 12.55 10.20
CA SER A 294 -11.25 11.50 10.90
C SER A 294 -9.78 11.87 11.12
N ILE A 295 -9.17 11.24 12.12
CA ILE A 295 -7.73 11.32 12.38
C ILE A 295 -7.20 9.91 12.61
N THR A 296 -6.18 9.53 11.83
CA THR A 296 -5.44 8.29 12.06
C THR A 296 -4.08 8.59 12.66
N VAL A 297 -3.75 7.88 13.73
CA VAL A 297 -2.43 7.89 14.37
C VAL A 297 -1.86 6.49 14.28
N GLN A 298 -0.69 6.34 13.65
CA GLN A 298 -0.17 5.02 13.28
C GLN A 298 1.34 4.91 13.47
N PHE A 299 1.75 3.72 13.91
CA PHE A 299 3.13 3.24 13.77
C PHE A 299 3.22 2.22 12.65
N GLU A 300 4.29 2.31 11.86
CA GLU A 300 4.61 1.35 10.81
C GLU A 300 6.04 0.85 11.01
N ALA A 301 6.20 -0.47 11.10
CA ALA A 301 7.49 -1.14 11.16
C ALA A 301 7.71 -1.97 9.88
N LYS A 302 8.87 -1.79 9.24
CA LYS A 302 9.28 -2.46 7.99
C LYS A 302 10.50 -3.32 8.23
N PHE A 303 10.44 -4.59 7.84
CA PHE A 303 11.50 -5.56 8.03
C PHE A 303 11.88 -6.21 6.70
N GLY A 304 13.15 -6.54 6.55
CA GLY A 304 13.72 -7.21 5.38
C GLY A 304 14.69 -6.36 4.58
N PRO A 305 15.49 -6.98 3.68
CA PRO A 305 16.59 -6.34 2.94
C PRO A 305 16.17 -5.16 2.05
N ARG A 306 14.88 -5.06 1.75
CA ARG A 306 14.33 -3.95 0.95
C ARG A 306 14.34 -2.60 1.69
N TYR A 307 14.51 -2.62 3.00
CA TYR A 307 14.42 -1.44 3.88
C TYR A 307 15.70 -1.17 4.68
N GLU A 308 16.77 -1.90 4.36
CA GLU A 308 18.13 -1.70 4.89
C GLU A 308 18.90 -0.56 4.25
#